data_9a1fbb50b3db8ddee3ff72fe14a8961e
#
_entry.id   9a1fbb50b3db8ddee3ff72fe14a8961e
#
_cell.length_a   1.000
_cell.length_b   1.000
_cell.length_c   1.000
_cell.angle_alpha   90.00
_cell.angle_beta   90.00
_cell.angle_gamma   90.00
#
_symmetry.space_group_name_H-M   'P 1'
#
loop_
_entity.id
_entity.type
_entity.pdbx_description
1 polymer ?
#
loop_
_entity_poly.entity_id
_entity_poly.type
_entity_poly.pdbx_seq_one_letter_code
_entity_poly.pdbx_strand_id
1 'polypeptide(L)'
;HIFFSLLIPDLSNEERQLLDEAIVTTYRNKGITYDNASLDDPAHPGQYREMPILGDLHAVLSATPETRRIANILNRLVHGSASSFNRQTNVNLDNSYVVIDISELSGDLLTVGMYIGLDYMWDKAKEDLTRRKQIFIDEVWQIIGASSNALAANYVFEAVKTIRGYGGGVLVATQDLNDFFSLEDGKYGRGILNNCKIKIIL
;
A
#
# COMPACT_ATOMS: atom_id res chain seq x y z
N HIS A 1 -3.68 -5.27 5.92
CA HIS A 1 -5.06 -5.65 5.54
C HIS A 1 -5.58 -4.92 4.30
N ILE A 2 -5.33 -3.61 4.11
CA ILE A 2 -5.80 -2.85 2.93
C ILE A 2 -5.29 -3.48 1.64
N PHE A 3 -4.01 -3.82 1.55
CA PHE A 3 -3.42 -4.52 0.39
C PHE A 3 -4.27 -5.73 -0.07
N PHE A 4 -4.63 -6.61 0.87
CA PHE A 4 -5.44 -7.79 0.54
C PHE A 4 -6.89 -7.44 0.18
N SER A 5 -7.45 -6.40 0.77
CA SER A 5 -8.79 -5.92 0.40
C SER A 5 -8.83 -5.29 -1.00
N LEU A 6 -7.71 -4.75 -1.48
CA LEU A 6 -7.56 -4.29 -2.87
C LEU A 6 -7.42 -5.44 -3.85
N LEU A 7 -6.68 -6.47 -3.45
CA LEU A 7 -6.44 -7.65 -4.28
C LEU A 7 -7.64 -8.60 -4.31
N ILE A 8 -8.39 -8.69 -3.20
CA ILE A 8 -9.53 -9.57 -3.01
C ILE A 8 -10.67 -8.76 -2.37
N PRO A 9 -11.43 -7.98 -3.17
CA PRO A 9 -12.47 -7.09 -2.63
C PRO A 9 -13.61 -7.81 -1.89
N ASP A 10 -13.87 -9.06 -2.23
CA ASP A 10 -14.95 -9.89 -1.71
C ASP A 10 -14.53 -10.83 -0.57
N LEU A 11 -13.43 -10.54 0.15
CA LEU A 11 -13.04 -11.30 1.34
C LEU A 11 -14.16 -11.28 2.39
N SER A 12 -14.62 -12.47 2.78
CA SER A 12 -15.53 -12.64 3.90
C SER A 12 -14.86 -12.29 5.24
N ASN A 13 -15.66 -12.08 6.28
CA ASN A 13 -15.11 -11.82 7.62
C ASN A 13 -14.31 -13.02 8.15
N GLU A 14 -14.74 -14.24 7.84
CA GLU A 14 -14.01 -15.45 8.20
C GLU A 14 -12.65 -15.53 7.47
N GLU A 15 -12.64 -15.30 6.17
CA GLU A 15 -11.40 -15.27 5.39
C GLU A 15 -10.42 -14.18 5.86
N ARG A 16 -10.94 -13.02 6.30
CA ARG A 16 -10.11 -11.95 6.91
C ARG A 16 -9.45 -12.42 8.19
N GLN A 17 -10.17 -13.15 9.04
CA GLN A 17 -9.63 -13.70 10.28
C GLN A 17 -8.56 -14.76 9.98
N LEU A 18 -8.84 -15.69 9.08
CA LEU A 18 -7.89 -16.74 8.68
C LEU A 18 -6.61 -16.13 8.04
N LEU A 19 -6.77 -15.07 7.26
CA LEU A 19 -5.64 -14.34 6.68
C LEU A 19 -4.79 -13.67 7.75
N ASP A 20 -5.41 -13.06 8.76
CA ASP A 20 -4.69 -12.45 9.89
C ASP A 20 -3.87 -13.50 10.66
N GLU A 21 -4.46 -14.63 10.97
CA GLU A 21 -3.76 -15.75 11.60
C GLU A 21 -2.60 -16.30 10.76
N ALA A 22 -2.81 -16.39 9.44
CA ALA A 22 -1.77 -16.80 8.50
C ALA A 22 -0.61 -15.79 8.44
N ILE A 23 -0.89 -14.49 8.47
CA ILE A 23 0.14 -13.45 8.53
C ILE A 23 0.96 -13.59 9.81
N VAL A 24 0.31 -13.69 10.97
CA VAL A 24 1.00 -13.86 12.25
C VAL A 24 1.86 -15.13 12.25
N THR A 25 1.33 -16.23 11.72
CA THR A 25 2.06 -17.50 11.60
C THR A 25 3.28 -17.36 10.68
N THR A 26 3.15 -16.63 9.58
CA THR A 26 4.25 -16.38 8.64
C THR A 26 5.41 -15.64 9.31
N TYR A 27 5.12 -14.61 10.11
CA TYR A 27 6.15 -13.91 10.89
C TYR A 27 6.78 -14.82 11.95
N ARG A 28 5.98 -15.60 12.66
CA ARG A 28 6.47 -16.56 13.66
C ARG A 28 7.40 -17.61 13.05
N ASN A 29 7.14 -18.07 11.84
CA ASN A 29 7.99 -19.02 11.12
C ASN A 29 9.38 -18.43 10.81
N LYS A 30 9.50 -17.10 10.70
CA LYS A 30 10.78 -16.38 10.61
C LYS A 30 11.39 -16.04 11.98
N GLY A 31 10.74 -16.46 13.07
CA GLY A 31 11.19 -16.17 14.44
C GLY A 31 10.84 -14.76 14.91
N ILE A 32 9.95 -14.06 14.20
CA ILE A 32 9.51 -12.70 14.51
C ILE A 32 8.17 -12.77 15.27
N THR A 33 8.09 -12.08 16.40
CA THR A 33 6.92 -12.03 17.28
C THR A 33 6.53 -10.58 17.57
N TYR A 34 5.59 -10.34 18.50
CA TYR A 34 5.24 -8.99 18.96
C TYR A 34 6.29 -8.36 19.88
N ASP A 35 7.33 -9.11 20.26
CA ASP A 35 8.48 -8.55 20.98
C ASP A 35 9.47 -7.95 19.98
N ASN A 36 9.78 -6.68 20.12
CA ASN A 36 10.74 -5.98 19.25
C ASN A 36 12.14 -6.63 19.27
N ALA A 37 12.55 -7.25 20.38
CA ALA A 37 13.82 -8.00 20.46
C ALA A 37 13.86 -9.18 19.47
N SER A 38 12.70 -9.69 19.05
CA SER A 38 12.65 -10.77 18.06
C SER A 38 13.00 -10.34 16.63
N LEU A 39 13.08 -9.04 16.38
CA LEU A 39 13.51 -8.51 15.07
C LEU A 39 15.02 -8.65 14.85
N ASP A 40 15.80 -8.70 15.94
CA ASP A 40 17.25 -8.84 15.85
C ASP A 40 17.62 -10.24 15.36
N ASP A 41 18.59 -10.31 14.43
CA ASP A 41 19.11 -11.58 13.97
C ASP A 41 20.17 -12.10 14.98
N PRO A 42 19.92 -13.21 15.69
CA PRO A 42 20.86 -13.75 16.66
C PRO A 42 22.17 -14.27 16.01
N ALA A 43 22.14 -14.57 14.71
CA ALA A 43 23.31 -15.03 13.97
C ALA A 43 24.19 -13.87 13.49
N HIS A 44 23.61 -12.67 13.33
CA HIS A 44 24.30 -11.48 12.81
C HIS A 44 24.00 -10.27 13.70
N PRO A 45 24.74 -10.06 14.79
CA PRO A 45 24.52 -8.93 15.72
C PRO A 45 24.49 -7.58 15.01
N GLY A 46 23.45 -6.78 15.28
CA GLY A 46 23.23 -5.47 14.66
C GLY A 46 22.51 -5.51 13.32
N GLN A 47 22.07 -6.66 12.88
CA GLN A 47 21.18 -6.81 11.71
C GLN A 47 19.81 -7.30 12.14
N TYR A 48 18.80 -6.97 11.35
CA TYR A 48 17.45 -7.51 11.52
C TYR A 48 17.31 -8.83 10.77
N ARG A 49 16.43 -9.69 11.29
CA ARG A 49 16.00 -10.92 10.59
C ARG A 49 15.43 -10.56 9.22
N GLU A 50 15.58 -11.51 8.31
CA GLU A 50 14.93 -11.43 7.01
C GLU A 50 13.41 -11.40 7.17
N MET A 51 12.77 -10.35 6.65
CA MET A 51 11.31 -10.20 6.70
C MET A 51 10.63 -11.23 5.80
N PRO A 52 9.44 -11.73 6.17
CA PRO A 52 8.70 -12.64 5.31
C PRO A 52 8.28 -11.93 4.01
N ILE A 53 8.27 -12.68 2.92
CA ILE A 53 7.77 -12.26 1.61
C ILE A 53 6.41 -12.91 1.31
N LEU A 54 5.76 -12.51 0.23
CA LEU A 54 4.46 -13.08 -0.17
C LEU A 54 4.50 -14.61 -0.36
N GLY A 55 5.63 -15.16 -0.79
CA GLY A 55 5.84 -16.61 -0.93
C GLY A 55 5.77 -17.36 0.39
N ASP A 56 6.30 -16.77 1.46
CA ASP A 56 6.21 -17.35 2.80
C ASP A 56 4.75 -17.41 3.28
N LEU A 57 3.98 -16.33 3.05
CA LEU A 57 2.55 -16.28 3.36
C LEU A 57 1.76 -17.27 2.50
N HIS A 58 2.06 -17.35 1.20
CA HIS A 58 1.41 -18.28 0.28
C HIS A 58 1.60 -19.73 0.74
N ALA A 59 2.79 -20.10 1.23
CA ALA A 59 3.05 -21.44 1.75
C ALA A 59 2.15 -21.74 2.97
N VAL A 60 2.00 -20.81 3.91
CA VAL A 60 1.11 -20.96 5.07
C VAL A 60 -0.35 -21.11 4.63
N LEU A 61 -0.83 -20.23 3.75
CA LEU A 61 -2.21 -20.25 3.24
C LEU A 61 -2.53 -21.52 2.44
N SER A 62 -1.53 -22.08 1.75
CA SER A 62 -1.71 -23.30 0.95
C SER A 62 -1.81 -24.58 1.80
N ALA A 63 -1.37 -24.53 3.04
CA ALA A 63 -1.38 -25.68 3.95
C ALA A 63 -2.79 -25.99 4.48
N THR A 64 -3.73 -25.03 4.43
CA THR A 64 -5.07 -25.15 5.02
C THR A 64 -6.14 -25.09 3.91
N PRO A 65 -7.09 -26.02 3.85
CA PRO A 65 -8.15 -26.02 2.82
C PRO A 65 -8.97 -24.74 2.82
N GLU A 66 -9.27 -24.18 3.98
CA GLU A 66 -10.10 -22.99 4.20
C GLU A 66 -9.48 -21.72 3.62
N THR A 67 -8.14 -21.67 3.54
CA THR A 67 -7.39 -20.51 3.02
C THR A 67 -6.94 -20.69 1.57
N ARG A 68 -7.24 -21.83 0.95
CA ARG A 68 -6.76 -22.18 -0.39
C ARG A 68 -7.23 -21.20 -1.48
N ARG A 69 -8.43 -20.62 -1.33
CA ARG A 69 -8.92 -19.58 -2.26
C ARG A 69 -8.00 -18.36 -2.26
N ILE A 70 -7.60 -17.89 -1.08
CA ILE A 70 -6.69 -16.75 -0.91
C ILE A 70 -5.31 -17.11 -1.49
N ALA A 71 -4.79 -18.30 -1.19
CA ALA A 71 -3.52 -18.78 -1.74
C ALA A 71 -3.54 -18.79 -3.28
N ASN A 72 -4.63 -19.29 -3.90
CA ASN A 72 -4.76 -19.33 -5.36
C ASN A 72 -4.73 -17.94 -5.99
N ILE A 73 -5.35 -16.94 -5.35
CA ILE A 73 -5.30 -15.55 -5.83
C ILE A 73 -3.89 -14.98 -5.70
N LEU A 74 -3.22 -15.23 -4.57
CA LEU A 74 -1.83 -14.81 -4.36
C LEU A 74 -0.83 -15.48 -5.32
N ASN A 75 -1.17 -16.63 -5.88
CA ASN A 75 -0.28 -17.37 -6.78
C ASN A 75 0.22 -16.54 -7.96
N ARG A 76 -0.60 -15.58 -8.46
CA ARG A 76 -0.20 -14.64 -9.51
C ARG A 76 0.97 -13.75 -9.08
N LEU A 77 0.99 -13.34 -7.81
CA LEU A 77 2.03 -12.48 -7.24
C LEU A 77 3.25 -13.27 -6.78
N VAL A 78 3.13 -14.58 -6.57
CA VAL A 78 4.22 -15.43 -6.06
C VAL A 78 4.94 -16.16 -7.19
N HIS A 79 4.21 -16.78 -8.10
CA HIS A 79 4.73 -17.63 -9.18
C HIS A 79 4.32 -17.18 -10.58
N GLY A 80 3.36 -16.25 -10.68
CA GLY A 80 2.80 -15.78 -11.94
C GLY A 80 3.48 -14.55 -12.53
N SER A 81 2.76 -13.86 -13.41
CA SER A 81 3.25 -12.69 -14.17
C SER A 81 3.63 -11.50 -13.31
N ALA A 82 3.20 -11.44 -12.07
CA ALA A 82 3.49 -10.35 -11.13
C ALA A 82 4.44 -10.79 -9.99
N SER A 83 5.28 -11.80 -10.22
CA SER A 83 6.20 -12.36 -9.23
C SER A 83 7.29 -11.38 -8.77
N SER A 84 7.44 -10.24 -9.42
CA SER A 84 8.29 -9.13 -8.94
C SER A 84 7.86 -8.61 -7.56
N PHE A 85 6.59 -8.75 -7.18
CA PHE A 85 6.11 -8.41 -5.84
C PHE A 85 6.53 -9.41 -4.75
N ASN A 86 7.03 -10.58 -5.13
CA ASN A 86 7.46 -11.62 -4.21
C ASN A 86 8.97 -11.56 -3.96
N ARG A 87 9.46 -10.44 -3.46
CA ARG A 87 10.89 -10.23 -3.17
C ARG A 87 11.07 -9.38 -1.91
N GLN A 88 12.25 -9.50 -1.31
CA GLN A 88 12.70 -8.52 -0.32
C GLN A 88 12.85 -7.15 -0.98
N THR A 89 12.58 -6.09 -0.21
CA THR A 89 12.82 -4.73 -0.67
C THR A 89 14.31 -4.55 -0.95
N ASN A 90 14.63 -4.25 -2.20
CA ASN A 90 16.00 -4.09 -2.69
C ASN A 90 16.31 -2.66 -3.18
N VAL A 91 15.41 -1.73 -2.91
CA VAL A 91 15.55 -0.31 -3.30
C VAL A 91 15.98 0.50 -2.09
N ASN A 92 16.99 1.34 -2.27
CA ASN A 92 17.32 2.36 -1.30
C ASN A 92 16.45 3.60 -1.58
N LEU A 93 15.48 3.81 -0.71
CA LEU A 93 14.55 4.95 -0.78
C LEU A 93 14.93 6.07 0.20
N ASP A 94 16.11 6.00 0.80
CA ASP A 94 16.62 7.00 1.75
C ASP A 94 17.30 8.15 1.02
N ASN A 95 16.53 8.80 0.16
CA ASN A 95 16.95 9.95 -0.64
C ASN A 95 16.04 11.14 -0.37
N SER A 96 16.57 12.35 -0.61
CA SER A 96 15.78 13.59 -0.52
C SER A 96 14.78 13.76 -1.66
N TYR A 97 14.95 13.03 -2.75
CA TYR A 97 14.07 13.00 -3.90
C TYR A 97 13.90 11.55 -4.37
N VAL A 98 12.66 11.07 -4.33
CA VAL A 98 12.30 9.71 -4.71
C VAL A 98 11.16 9.78 -5.74
N VAL A 99 11.28 9.05 -6.82
CA VAL A 99 10.22 8.85 -7.81
C VAL A 99 9.86 7.38 -7.84
N ILE A 100 8.58 7.08 -7.71
CA ILE A 100 8.02 5.74 -7.87
C ILE A 100 7.26 5.74 -9.19
N ASP A 101 7.85 5.12 -10.21
CA ASP A 101 7.21 4.94 -11.50
C ASP A 101 6.39 3.64 -11.49
N ILE A 102 5.11 3.77 -11.79
CA ILE A 102 4.14 2.68 -11.84
C ILE A 102 3.50 2.54 -13.23
N SER A 103 4.05 3.19 -14.24
CA SER A 103 3.49 3.24 -15.61
C SER A 103 3.37 1.87 -16.28
N GLU A 104 4.20 0.90 -15.88
CA GLU A 104 4.14 -0.48 -16.39
C GLU A 104 3.07 -1.34 -15.73
N LEU A 105 2.46 -0.86 -14.64
CA LEU A 105 1.40 -1.58 -13.95
C LEU A 105 0.06 -1.31 -14.62
N SER A 106 -0.80 -2.31 -14.66
CA SER A 106 -2.13 -2.22 -15.27
C SER A 106 -3.19 -2.99 -14.48
N GLY A 107 -4.46 -2.60 -14.63
CA GLY A 107 -5.58 -3.25 -13.95
C GLY A 107 -5.42 -3.26 -12.43
N ASP A 108 -5.70 -4.40 -11.79
CA ASP A 108 -5.65 -4.54 -10.33
C ASP A 108 -4.26 -4.26 -9.75
N LEU A 109 -3.20 -4.57 -10.52
CA LEU A 109 -1.83 -4.33 -10.07
C LEU A 109 -1.47 -2.85 -10.02
N LEU A 110 -2.09 -2.03 -10.86
CA LEU A 110 -1.91 -0.58 -10.79
C LEU A 110 -2.41 -0.05 -9.44
N THR A 111 -3.64 -0.40 -9.05
CA THR A 111 -4.21 0.03 -7.76
C THR A 111 -3.37 -0.45 -6.58
N VAL A 112 -2.91 -1.70 -6.62
CA VAL A 112 -2.02 -2.27 -5.60
C VAL A 112 -0.68 -1.55 -5.55
N GLY A 113 -0.05 -1.30 -6.68
CA GLY A 113 1.23 -0.58 -6.77
C GLY A 113 1.12 0.87 -6.29
N MET A 114 0.05 1.56 -6.68
CA MET A 114 -0.25 2.92 -6.21
C MET A 114 -0.41 2.94 -4.67
N TYR A 115 -1.17 1.98 -4.13
CA TYR A 115 -1.33 1.88 -2.67
C TYR A 115 0.01 1.66 -1.96
N ILE A 116 0.83 0.71 -2.43
CA ILE A 116 2.16 0.43 -1.83
C ILE A 116 3.05 1.68 -1.89
N GLY A 117 3.09 2.37 -3.02
CA GLY A 117 3.86 3.60 -3.19
C GLY A 117 3.42 4.71 -2.25
N LEU A 118 2.10 4.91 -2.13
CA LEU A 118 1.52 5.91 -1.24
C LEU A 118 1.72 5.57 0.24
N ASP A 119 1.55 4.30 0.61
CA ASP A 119 1.74 3.82 1.99
C ASP A 119 3.19 4.05 2.43
N TYR A 120 4.14 3.71 1.57
CA TYR A 120 5.56 3.99 1.78
C TYR A 120 5.82 5.51 1.96
N MET A 121 5.33 6.34 1.03
CA MET A 121 5.52 7.80 1.11
C MET A 121 4.89 8.37 2.37
N TRP A 122 3.74 7.85 2.77
CA TRP A 122 3.03 8.27 3.97
C TRP A 122 3.78 7.88 5.24
N ASP A 123 4.33 6.67 5.31
CA ASP A 123 5.14 6.24 6.45
C ASP A 123 6.41 7.09 6.57
N LYS A 124 7.08 7.34 5.47
CA LYS A 124 8.23 8.27 5.45
C LYS A 124 7.85 9.69 5.87
N ALA A 125 6.65 10.15 5.54
CA ALA A 125 6.18 11.46 5.97
C ALA A 125 5.97 11.54 7.49
N LYS A 126 5.64 10.45 8.15
CA LYS A 126 5.43 10.36 9.61
C LYS A 126 6.72 10.21 10.43
N GLU A 127 7.79 9.68 9.84
CA GLU A 127 9.03 9.36 10.56
C GLU A 127 9.69 10.58 11.22
N ASP A 128 9.69 11.73 10.56
CA ASP A 128 10.35 12.94 11.08
C ASP A 128 9.47 14.18 10.91
N LEU A 129 8.88 14.65 11.98
CA LEU A 129 7.99 15.81 11.99
C LEU A 129 8.73 17.15 11.78
N THR A 130 10.03 17.19 11.96
CA THR A 130 10.84 18.41 11.85
C THR A 130 11.27 18.69 10.41
N ARG A 131 11.31 17.68 9.58
CA ARG A 131 11.71 17.75 8.17
C ARG A 131 10.53 18.15 7.29
N ARG A 132 10.70 19.15 6.44
CA ARG A 132 9.69 19.50 5.42
C ARG A 132 9.65 18.46 4.31
N LYS A 133 8.46 18.10 3.87
CA LYS A 133 8.21 17.08 2.86
C LYS A 133 7.18 17.55 1.87
N GLN A 134 7.29 17.04 0.64
CA GLN A 134 6.31 17.28 -0.40
C GLN A 134 6.02 15.95 -1.11
N ILE A 135 4.76 15.59 -1.21
CA ILE A 135 4.29 14.45 -1.99
C ILE A 135 3.65 14.98 -3.27
N PHE A 136 4.04 14.42 -4.40
CA PHE A 136 3.44 14.69 -5.70
C PHE A 136 2.71 13.44 -6.16
N ILE A 137 1.45 13.56 -6.52
CA ILE A 137 0.64 12.46 -7.03
C ILE A 137 0.12 12.89 -8.40
N ASP A 138 0.69 12.31 -9.43
CA ASP A 138 0.20 12.51 -10.79
C ASP A 138 -0.94 11.54 -11.10
N GLU A 139 -1.83 11.95 -11.99
CA GLU A 139 -3.01 11.19 -12.40
C GLU A 139 -3.83 10.64 -11.22
N VAL A 140 -4.04 11.48 -10.21
CA VAL A 140 -4.72 11.09 -8.95
C VAL A 140 -6.11 10.50 -9.17
N TRP A 141 -6.78 10.82 -10.29
CA TRP A 141 -8.08 10.24 -10.67
C TRP A 141 -8.04 8.71 -10.79
N GLN A 142 -6.89 8.13 -11.12
CA GLN A 142 -6.73 6.68 -11.18
C GLN A 142 -6.89 5.99 -9.81
N ILE A 143 -6.72 6.75 -8.72
CA ILE A 143 -6.90 6.23 -7.36
C ILE A 143 -8.28 6.56 -6.79
N ILE A 144 -8.86 7.69 -7.21
CA ILE A 144 -10.11 8.20 -6.63
C ILE A 144 -11.29 8.22 -7.61
N GLY A 145 -11.08 7.79 -8.85
CA GLY A 145 -12.11 7.74 -9.90
C GLY A 145 -13.06 6.55 -9.79
N ALA A 146 -14.03 6.47 -10.71
CA ALA A 146 -15.12 5.48 -10.68
C ALA A 146 -14.66 4.02 -10.69
N SER A 147 -13.54 3.72 -11.34
CA SER A 147 -12.96 2.37 -11.40
C SER A 147 -12.13 2.02 -10.17
N SER A 148 -11.97 2.95 -9.23
CA SER A 148 -11.08 2.83 -8.09
C SER A 148 -11.76 2.16 -6.90
N ASN A 149 -10.93 1.65 -6.00
CA ASN A 149 -11.40 1.10 -4.74
C ASN A 149 -11.57 2.21 -3.69
N ALA A 150 -12.73 2.25 -3.02
CA ALA A 150 -13.04 3.25 -1.99
C ALA A 150 -12.02 3.27 -0.83
N LEU A 151 -11.38 2.14 -0.52
CA LEU A 151 -10.33 2.07 0.51
C LEU A 151 -9.07 2.83 0.09
N ALA A 152 -8.63 2.64 -1.16
CA ALA A 152 -7.48 3.37 -1.71
C ALA A 152 -7.79 4.87 -1.81
N ALA A 153 -8.98 5.23 -2.29
CA ALA A 153 -9.42 6.62 -2.37
C ALA A 153 -9.47 7.30 -1.00
N ASN A 154 -10.00 6.60 0.02
CA ASN A 154 -10.02 7.12 1.38
C ASN A 154 -8.61 7.29 1.95
N TYR A 155 -7.69 6.40 1.62
CA TYR A 155 -6.30 6.50 2.05
C TYR A 155 -5.64 7.79 1.52
N VAL A 156 -5.78 8.07 0.23
CA VAL A 156 -5.29 9.32 -0.39
C VAL A 156 -5.95 10.55 0.25
N PHE A 157 -7.26 10.50 0.42
CA PHE A 157 -8.02 11.59 1.03
C PHE A 157 -7.53 11.93 2.45
N GLU A 158 -7.36 10.92 3.30
CA GLU A 158 -6.84 11.12 4.67
C GLU A 158 -5.40 11.62 4.67
N ALA A 159 -4.55 11.13 3.76
CA ALA A 159 -3.19 11.63 3.59
C ALA A 159 -3.18 13.12 3.22
N VAL A 160 -3.96 13.54 2.22
CA VAL A 160 -4.09 14.95 1.81
C VAL A 160 -4.58 15.84 2.96
N LYS A 161 -5.55 15.35 3.71
CA LYS A 161 -6.16 16.09 4.83
C LYS A 161 -5.21 16.29 6.01
N THR A 162 -4.36 15.30 6.29
CA THR A 162 -3.58 15.25 7.53
C THR A 162 -2.10 15.59 7.37
N ILE A 163 -1.54 15.50 6.16
CA ILE A 163 -0.09 15.66 5.89
C ILE A 163 0.51 16.97 6.44
N ARG A 164 -0.29 18.03 6.48
CA ARG A 164 0.14 19.31 7.04
C ARG A 164 0.55 19.20 8.51
N GLY A 165 -0.12 18.34 9.28
CA GLY A 165 0.23 18.04 10.68
C GLY A 165 1.59 17.37 10.83
N TYR A 166 2.10 16.77 9.76
CA TYR A 166 3.39 16.09 9.70
C TYR A 166 4.49 16.95 9.02
N GLY A 167 4.27 18.27 8.91
CA GLY A 167 5.24 19.18 8.27
C GLY A 167 5.31 19.01 6.75
N GLY A 168 4.32 18.37 6.15
CA GLY A 168 4.29 18.07 4.73
C GLY A 168 3.28 18.90 3.93
N GLY A 169 3.43 18.83 2.62
CA GLY A 169 2.48 19.30 1.63
C GLY A 169 2.18 18.21 0.62
N VAL A 170 1.06 18.35 -0.09
CA VAL A 170 0.72 17.47 -1.21
C VAL A 170 0.35 18.31 -2.43
N LEU A 171 0.79 17.87 -3.58
CA LEU A 171 0.35 18.35 -4.87
C LEU A 171 -0.27 17.17 -5.62
N VAL A 172 -1.50 17.35 -6.08
CA VAL A 172 -2.18 16.36 -6.92
C VAL A 172 -2.39 16.97 -8.30
N ALA A 173 -2.18 16.15 -9.33
CA ALA A 173 -2.47 16.50 -10.70
C ALA A 173 -3.53 15.54 -11.27
N THR A 174 -4.41 16.06 -12.11
CA THR A 174 -5.41 15.28 -12.84
C THR A 174 -5.72 15.97 -14.15
N GLN A 175 -5.90 15.18 -15.20
CA GLN A 175 -6.38 15.67 -16.50
C GLN A 175 -7.87 15.38 -16.71
N ASP A 176 -8.48 14.52 -15.90
CA ASP A 176 -9.90 14.18 -15.98
C ASP A 176 -10.65 14.58 -14.71
N LEU A 177 -11.47 15.63 -14.85
CA LEU A 177 -12.30 16.12 -13.75
C LEU A 177 -13.58 15.28 -13.56
N ASN A 178 -14.09 14.62 -14.61
CA ASN A 178 -15.28 13.80 -14.47
C ASN A 178 -14.93 12.56 -13.62
N ASP A 179 -13.82 11.89 -13.94
CA ASP A 179 -13.36 10.76 -13.16
C ASP A 179 -12.92 11.17 -11.76
N PHE A 180 -12.28 12.34 -11.61
CA PHE A 180 -11.92 12.88 -10.30
C PHE A 180 -13.12 13.04 -9.35
N PHE A 181 -14.32 13.31 -9.88
CA PHE A 181 -15.55 13.48 -9.10
C PHE A 181 -16.51 12.29 -9.18
N SER A 182 -16.12 11.15 -9.73
CA SER A 182 -17.05 10.07 -10.05
C SER A 182 -17.28 9.08 -8.88
N LEU A 183 -16.27 8.78 -8.08
CA LEU A 183 -16.37 7.80 -6.99
C LEU A 183 -17.18 8.36 -5.81
N GLU A 184 -18.19 7.61 -5.34
CA GLU A 184 -19.09 8.00 -4.25
C GLU A 184 -19.62 9.45 -4.38
N ASP A 185 -20.19 9.75 -5.54
CA ASP A 185 -20.73 11.09 -5.87
C ASP A 185 -19.71 12.23 -5.68
N GLY A 186 -18.44 11.95 -5.91
CA GLY A 186 -17.36 12.92 -5.82
C GLY A 186 -16.90 13.26 -4.40
N LYS A 187 -17.23 12.45 -3.43
CA LYS A 187 -16.84 12.64 -2.01
C LYS A 187 -15.35 12.88 -1.86
N TYR A 188 -14.53 12.01 -2.46
CA TYR A 188 -13.07 12.07 -2.34
C TYR A 188 -12.50 13.26 -3.13
N GLY A 189 -12.89 13.43 -4.38
CA GLY A 189 -12.44 14.54 -5.22
C GLY A 189 -12.79 15.90 -4.62
N ARG A 190 -14.04 16.09 -4.17
CA ARG A 190 -14.45 17.31 -3.45
C ARG A 190 -13.67 17.50 -2.16
N GLY A 191 -13.44 16.42 -1.41
CA GLY A 191 -12.67 16.47 -0.18
C GLY A 191 -11.23 16.91 -0.40
N ILE A 192 -10.56 16.37 -1.42
CA ILE A 192 -9.19 16.77 -1.82
C ILE A 192 -9.20 18.24 -2.25
N LEU A 193 -10.11 18.62 -3.16
CA LEU A 193 -10.21 19.98 -3.67
C LEU A 193 -10.41 21.01 -2.55
N ASN A 194 -11.22 20.70 -1.54
CA ASN A 194 -11.48 21.58 -0.41
C ASN A 194 -10.26 21.73 0.52
N ASN A 195 -9.40 20.73 0.59
CA ASN A 195 -8.17 20.78 1.38
C ASN A 195 -7.00 21.44 0.64
N CYS A 196 -7.04 21.52 -0.70
CA CYS A 196 -6.04 22.22 -1.49
C CYS A 196 -6.30 23.74 -1.47
N LYS A 197 -5.36 24.50 -0.91
CA LYS A 197 -5.46 25.98 -0.87
C LYS A 197 -5.22 26.63 -2.24
N ILE A 198 -4.35 26.02 -3.05
CA ILE A 198 -3.98 26.51 -4.39
C ILE A 198 -4.58 25.55 -5.41
N LYS A 199 -5.26 26.11 -6.41
CA LYS A 199 -5.83 25.38 -7.53
C LYS A 199 -5.33 26.03 -8.81
N ILE A 200 -4.73 25.23 -9.67
CA ILE A 200 -4.19 25.66 -10.97
C ILE A 200 -5.00 24.93 -12.04
N ILE A 201 -5.55 25.68 -12.97
CA ILE A 201 -6.29 25.17 -14.12
C ILE A 201 -5.49 25.60 -15.35
N LEU A 202 -5.12 24.64 -16.19
CA LEU A 202 -4.35 24.86 -17.42
C LEU A 202 -5.22 24.65 -18.63
#